data_ff6f851ed435600633bafdffb496a609
#
_entry.id   ff6f851ed435600633bafdffb496a609
#
_cell.length_a   1.000
_cell.length_b   1.000
_cell.length_c   1.000
_cell.angle_alpha   90.00
_cell.angle_beta   90.00
_cell.angle_gamma   90.00
#
_symmetry.space_group_name_H-M   'P 1'
#
loop_
_entity.id
_entity.type
_entity.pdbx_description
1 polymer ?
#
loop_
_entity_poly.entity_id
_entity_poly.type
_entity_poly.pdbx_seq_one_letter_code
_entity_poly.pdbx_strand_id
1 'polypeptide(L)'
;MNIVINIISIYICVGINVVIFIDVESDMRGLNWGELYEAYHKTSYDPQEVHNILQKLYSDFYVKNRKGVYEYILGGCVDTKLLSIRIFDEVTKKTVYKKQTQQAQAIGISNCPLCAVGNDNNKTRIYKQTEMDADHVTAWSKGGLTDIDNCTMLCKT
;
A
#
# COMPACT_ATOMS: atom_id res chain seq x y z
N MET A 1 -13.92 -32.89 -24.30
CA MET A 1 -13.98 -33.27 -22.87
C MET A 1 -14.16 -31.97 -22.08
N ASN A 2 -15.44 -31.64 -21.84
CA ASN A 2 -15.78 -30.36 -21.16
C ASN A 2 -15.51 -30.52 -19.67
N ILE A 3 -14.46 -29.89 -19.19
CA ILE A 3 -14.25 -29.72 -17.76
C ILE A 3 -15.12 -28.54 -17.34
N VAL A 4 -16.28 -28.89 -16.80
CA VAL A 4 -17.15 -27.95 -16.10
C VAL A 4 -16.42 -27.58 -14.81
N ILE A 5 -15.80 -26.39 -14.79
CA ILE A 5 -15.23 -25.82 -13.57
C ILE A 5 -16.38 -25.16 -12.83
N ASN A 6 -17.18 -25.96 -12.15
CA ASN A 6 -18.13 -25.48 -11.17
C ASN A 6 -17.43 -25.50 -9.79
N ILE A 7 -17.39 -24.33 -9.16
CA ILE A 7 -16.98 -24.13 -7.76
C ILE A 7 -15.56 -24.60 -7.50
N ILE A 8 -14.59 -23.82 -7.94
CA ILE A 8 -13.21 -24.03 -7.55
C ILE A 8 -12.98 -23.28 -6.23
N SER A 9 -13.18 -24.00 -5.12
CA SER A 9 -12.38 -23.72 -3.94
C SER A 9 -10.94 -23.97 -4.34
N ILE A 10 -10.18 -22.91 -4.58
CA ILE A 10 -8.75 -23.08 -4.86
C ILE A 10 -8.11 -23.50 -3.56
N TYR A 11 -7.81 -24.80 -3.47
CA TYR A 11 -6.97 -25.33 -2.42
C TYR A 11 -5.55 -24.83 -2.69
N ILE A 12 -5.13 -23.77 -2.01
CA ILE A 12 -3.70 -23.49 -1.90
C ILE A 12 -3.22 -24.53 -0.88
N CYS A 13 -2.82 -25.69 -1.36
CA CYS A 13 -2.11 -26.68 -0.54
C CYS A 13 -0.74 -26.10 -0.21
N VAL A 14 -0.68 -25.31 0.84
CA VAL A 14 0.56 -25.03 1.52
C VAL A 14 0.75 -26.14 2.53
N GLY A 15 1.83 -26.88 2.39
CA GLY A 15 2.11 -28.14 3.08
C GLY A 15 1.51 -28.22 4.49
N ILE A 16 0.73 -29.33 4.69
CA ILE A 16 0.14 -29.77 5.95
C ILE A 16 -0.98 -28.86 6.52
N ASN A 17 -2.22 -29.16 6.12
CA ASN A 17 -3.46 -28.89 6.85
C ASN A 17 -4.06 -27.47 6.90
N VAL A 18 -3.91 -26.61 5.92
CA VAL A 18 -4.77 -25.42 5.83
C VAL A 18 -5.40 -25.32 4.44
N VAL A 19 -6.68 -25.63 4.36
CA VAL A 19 -7.53 -25.34 3.20
C VAL A 19 -8.04 -23.91 3.38
N ILE A 20 -7.47 -22.98 2.62
CA ILE A 20 -7.99 -21.60 2.58
C ILE A 20 -9.15 -21.58 1.60
N PHE A 21 -10.38 -21.48 2.09
CA PHE A 21 -11.55 -21.17 1.26
C PHE A 21 -11.52 -19.68 0.98
N ILE A 22 -11.01 -19.28 -0.18
CA ILE A 22 -11.17 -17.93 -0.69
C ILE A 22 -12.33 -17.99 -1.68
N ASP A 23 -13.31 -17.10 -1.54
CA ASP A 23 -14.35 -16.93 -2.56
C ASP A 23 -13.67 -16.61 -3.88
N VAL A 24 -14.09 -17.34 -4.95
CA VAL A 24 -13.46 -17.20 -6.26
C VAL A 24 -13.87 -15.88 -6.89
N GLU A 25 -13.02 -14.89 -6.79
CA GLU A 25 -13.19 -13.62 -7.47
C GLU A 25 -12.81 -13.72 -8.96
N SER A 26 -13.47 -12.93 -9.79
CA SER A 26 -13.18 -12.89 -11.24
C SER A 26 -11.72 -12.58 -11.54
N ASP A 27 -11.09 -11.79 -10.68
CA ASP A 27 -9.71 -11.32 -10.81
C ASP A 27 -8.66 -12.40 -10.51
N MET A 28 -9.08 -13.54 -9.93
CA MET A 28 -8.23 -14.72 -9.78
C MET A 28 -7.95 -15.42 -11.12
N ARG A 29 -8.78 -15.14 -12.14
CA ARG A 29 -8.59 -15.73 -13.47
C ARG A 29 -7.39 -15.08 -14.16
N GLY A 30 -6.50 -15.93 -14.68
CA GLY A 30 -5.29 -15.49 -15.39
C GLY A 30 -4.16 -14.99 -14.49
N LEU A 31 -4.21 -15.27 -13.18
CA LEU A 31 -3.04 -15.19 -12.32
C LEU A 31 -2.08 -16.35 -12.62
N ASN A 32 -0.79 -16.09 -12.48
CA ASN A 32 0.24 -17.12 -12.60
C ASN A 32 0.35 -17.89 -11.27
N TRP A 33 -0.63 -18.74 -11.00
CA TRP A 33 -0.70 -19.51 -9.75
C TRP A 33 0.51 -20.41 -9.53
N GLY A 34 1.17 -20.87 -10.60
CA GLY A 34 2.40 -21.67 -10.50
C GLY A 34 3.52 -20.87 -9.84
N GLU A 35 3.79 -19.65 -10.30
CA GLU A 35 4.83 -18.78 -9.72
C GLU A 35 4.48 -18.36 -8.28
N LEU A 36 3.23 -18.01 -8.02
CA LEU A 36 2.77 -17.68 -6.67
C LEU A 36 2.93 -18.87 -5.72
N TYR A 37 2.61 -20.09 -6.17
CA TYR A 37 2.82 -21.30 -5.39
C TYR A 37 4.30 -21.52 -5.07
N GLU A 38 5.17 -21.48 -6.09
CA GLU A 38 6.62 -21.65 -5.88
C GLU A 38 7.21 -20.62 -4.93
N ALA A 39 6.74 -19.36 -4.99
CA ALA A 39 7.23 -18.28 -4.13
C ALA A 39 6.75 -18.41 -2.67
N TYR A 40 5.51 -18.86 -2.44
CA TYR A 40 4.84 -18.65 -1.14
C TYR A 40 4.34 -19.95 -0.46
N HIS A 41 4.45 -21.13 -1.07
CA HIS A 41 3.89 -22.40 -0.53
C HIS A 41 4.46 -22.84 0.83
N LYS A 42 5.60 -22.26 1.26
CA LYS A 42 6.21 -22.55 2.57
C LYS A 42 5.73 -21.64 3.70
N THR A 43 4.95 -20.62 3.38
CA THR A 43 4.43 -19.66 4.36
C THR A 43 3.09 -20.15 4.90
N SER A 44 2.91 -20.06 6.21
CA SER A 44 1.62 -20.35 6.86
C SER A 44 0.74 -19.13 6.85
N TYR A 45 -0.55 -19.29 6.53
CA TYR A 45 -1.53 -18.21 6.50
C TYR A 45 -2.74 -18.57 7.35
N ASP A 46 -3.30 -17.57 8.06
CA ASP A 46 -4.62 -17.66 8.67
C ASP A 46 -5.68 -17.38 7.60
N PRO A 47 -6.58 -18.33 7.29
CA PRO A 47 -7.62 -18.15 6.28
C PRO A 47 -8.55 -16.98 6.57
N GLN A 48 -8.88 -16.74 7.84
CA GLN A 48 -9.77 -15.66 8.23
C GLN A 48 -9.09 -14.29 8.06
N GLU A 49 -7.81 -14.19 8.40
CA GLU A 49 -7.03 -12.97 8.20
C GLU A 49 -6.89 -12.65 6.71
N VAL A 50 -6.54 -13.64 5.88
CA VAL A 50 -6.47 -13.49 4.41
C VAL A 50 -7.80 -13.01 3.84
N HIS A 51 -8.92 -13.61 4.25
CA HIS A 51 -10.25 -13.19 3.82
C HIS A 51 -10.55 -11.73 4.20
N ASN A 52 -10.28 -11.36 5.44
CA ASN A 52 -10.53 -10.00 5.94
C ASN A 52 -9.69 -8.95 5.19
N ILE A 53 -8.41 -9.25 4.94
CA ILE A 53 -7.53 -8.36 4.16
C ILE A 53 -8.02 -8.25 2.72
N LEU A 54 -8.41 -9.37 2.10
CA LEU A 54 -8.95 -9.40 0.74
C LEU A 54 -10.19 -8.51 0.62
N GLN A 55 -11.18 -8.67 1.49
CA GLN A 55 -12.39 -7.85 1.51
C GLN A 55 -12.08 -6.36 1.68
N LYS A 56 -11.15 -6.03 2.59
CA LYS A 56 -10.70 -4.65 2.81
C LYS A 56 -10.09 -4.05 1.55
N LEU A 57 -9.18 -4.77 0.89
CA LEU A 57 -8.49 -4.29 -0.31
C LEU A 57 -9.43 -4.19 -1.52
N TYR A 58 -10.41 -5.10 -1.65
CA TYR A 58 -11.41 -5.02 -2.70
C TYR A 58 -12.40 -3.87 -2.53
N SER A 59 -12.65 -3.45 -1.29
CA SER A 59 -13.48 -2.27 -0.99
C SER A 59 -12.72 -0.94 -1.09
N ASP A 60 -11.38 -0.99 -1.14
CA ASP A 60 -10.54 0.21 -1.20
C ASP A 60 -10.50 0.80 -2.62
N PHE A 61 -11.00 2.02 -2.75
CA PHE A 61 -11.01 2.76 -4.02
C PHE A 61 -9.60 3.03 -4.58
N TYR A 62 -8.58 3.11 -3.74
CA TYR A 62 -7.21 3.39 -4.15
C TYR A 62 -6.49 2.17 -4.73
N VAL A 63 -6.94 0.96 -4.46
CA VAL A 63 -6.41 -0.27 -5.05
C VAL A 63 -6.80 -0.34 -6.53
N LYS A 64 -5.84 -0.19 -7.42
CA LYS A 64 -6.06 -0.18 -8.88
C LYS A 64 -5.72 -1.50 -9.56
N ASN A 65 -4.80 -2.28 -8.99
CA ASN A 65 -4.42 -3.58 -9.50
C ASN A 65 -5.00 -4.71 -8.64
N ARG A 66 -6.19 -5.17 -8.97
CA ARG A 66 -6.88 -6.23 -8.23
C ARG A 66 -6.15 -7.59 -8.31
N LYS A 67 -5.48 -7.87 -9.43
CA LYS A 67 -4.69 -9.10 -9.57
C LYS A 67 -3.48 -9.10 -8.64
N GLY A 68 -2.84 -7.95 -8.43
CA GLY A 68 -1.72 -7.81 -7.50
C GLY A 68 -2.10 -7.99 -6.03
N VAL A 69 -3.39 -7.94 -5.68
CA VAL A 69 -3.86 -8.14 -4.31
C VAL A 69 -3.46 -9.51 -3.76
N TYR A 70 -3.54 -10.55 -4.58
CA TYR A 70 -3.19 -11.91 -4.14
C TYR A 70 -1.71 -12.04 -3.84
N GLU A 71 -0.85 -11.56 -4.73
CA GLU A 71 0.59 -11.56 -4.51
C GLU A 71 0.98 -10.68 -3.30
N TYR A 72 0.34 -9.54 -3.14
CA TYR A 72 0.53 -8.65 -1.99
C TYR A 72 0.22 -9.36 -0.66
N ILE A 73 -0.93 -10.03 -0.56
CA ILE A 73 -1.32 -10.78 0.64
C ILE A 73 -0.36 -11.92 0.93
N LEU A 74 -0.06 -12.73 -0.10
CA LEU A 74 0.86 -13.86 0.02
C LEU A 74 2.29 -13.43 0.36
N GLY A 75 2.71 -12.25 -0.11
CA GLY A 75 3.99 -11.62 0.23
C GLY A 75 4.02 -10.93 1.60
N GLY A 76 3.02 -11.13 2.47
CA GLY A 76 2.97 -10.57 3.82
C GLY A 76 2.59 -9.09 3.88
N CYS A 77 1.87 -8.59 2.89
CA CYS A 77 1.36 -7.21 2.83
C CYS A 77 2.46 -6.12 2.82
N VAL A 78 3.61 -6.40 2.22
CA VAL A 78 4.77 -5.49 2.24
C VAL A 78 4.83 -4.61 0.99
N ASP A 79 4.76 -5.19 -0.22
CA ASP A 79 4.96 -4.43 -1.46
C ASP A 79 3.67 -3.80 -1.98
N THR A 80 3.40 -2.55 -1.57
CA THR A 80 2.22 -1.79 -2.00
C THR A 80 2.18 -1.46 -3.50
N LYS A 81 3.29 -1.63 -4.24
CA LYS A 81 3.30 -1.45 -5.70
C LYS A 81 2.43 -2.47 -6.40
N LEU A 82 2.33 -3.67 -5.86
CA LEU A 82 1.45 -4.72 -6.36
C LEU A 82 -0.02 -4.28 -6.43
N LEU A 83 -0.42 -3.37 -5.55
CA LEU A 83 -1.77 -2.79 -5.51
C LEU A 83 -1.95 -1.59 -6.45
N SER A 84 -0.87 -1.08 -7.04
CA SER A 84 -0.84 0.17 -7.81
C SER A 84 -1.41 1.38 -7.04
N ILE A 85 -1.27 1.39 -5.71
CA ILE A 85 -1.62 2.53 -4.87
C ILE A 85 -0.56 3.61 -5.05
N ARG A 86 -1.00 4.79 -5.53
CA ARG A 86 -0.12 5.96 -5.75
C ARG A 86 -0.51 7.17 -4.92
N ILE A 87 -1.56 7.05 -4.11
CA ILE A 87 -2.12 8.15 -3.34
C ILE A 87 -2.07 7.76 -1.87
N PHE A 88 -1.44 8.59 -1.06
CA PHE A 88 -1.44 8.42 0.40
C PHE A 88 -2.84 8.63 0.96
N ASP A 89 -3.24 7.78 1.90
CA ASP A 89 -4.51 7.93 2.61
C ASP A 89 -4.48 9.14 3.59
N GLU A 90 -5.65 9.56 4.04
CA GLU A 90 -5.80 10.73 4.90
C GLU A 90 -5.20 10.53 6.31
N VAL A 91 -5.10 9.30 6.79
CA VAL A 91 -4.49 8.97 8.08
C VAL A 91 -2.97 9.17 7.99
N THR A 92 -2.36 8.64 6.94
CA THR A 92 -0.94 8.83 6.63
C THR A 92 -0.61 10.31 6.49
N LYS A 93 -1.35 11.06 5.67
CA LYS A 93 -1.16 12.51 5.49
C LYS A 93 -1.22 13.27 6.82
N LYS A 94 -2.23 13.01 7.65
CA LYS A 94 -2.36 13.66 8.97
C LYS A 94 -1.22 13.32 9.91
N THR A 95 -0.79 12.07 9.92
CA THR A 95 0.29 11.60 10.79
C THR A 95 1.61 12.24 10.41
N VAL A 96 1.95 12.23 9.11
CA VAL A 96 3.18 12.83 8.59
C VAL A 96 3.16 14.35 8.81
N TYR A 97 2.05 15.03 8.51
CA TYR A 97 1.90 16.47 8.77
C TYR A 97 2.18 16.84 10.24
N LYS A 98 1.58 16.11 11.19
CA LYS A 98 1.80 16.38 12.62
C LYS A 98 3.26 16.20 13.01
N LYS A 99 3.86 15.06 12.65
CA LYS A 99 5.27 14.75 12.96
C LYS A 99 6.21 15.80 12.36
N GLN A 100 6.03 16.10 11.07
CA GLN A 100 6.84 17.06 10.32
C GLN A 100 6.71 18.49 10.89
N THR A 101 5.49 18.91 11.25
CA THR A 101 5.23 20.22 11.84
C THR A 101 5.84 20.35 13.23
N GLN A 102 5.71 19.33 14.09
CA GLN A 102 6.33 19.34 15.43
C GLN A 102 7.86 19.42 15.34
N GLN A 103 8.47 18.67 14.45
CA GLN A 103 9.91 18.71 14.23
C GLN A 103 10.37 20.09 13.73
N ALA A 104 9.67 20.65 12.76
CA ALA A 104 9.97 21.96 12.19
C ALA A 104 9.86 23.08 13.22
N GLN A 105 8.81 23.08 14.04
CA GLN A 105 8.62 24.05 15.13
C GLN A 105 9.72 23.96 16.18
N ALA A 106 10.18 22.77 16.53
CA ALA A 106 11.22 22.55 17.52
C ALA A 106 12.57 23.19 17.14
N ILE A 107 12.86 23.29 15.84
CA ILE A 107 14.12 23.84 15.32
C ILE A 107 13.95 25.18 14.58
N GLY A 108 12.73 25.74 14.55
CA GLY A 108 12.44 27.05 14.00
C GLY A 108 12.57 27.17 12.48
N ILE A 109 12.23 26.09 11.74
CA ILE A 109 12.24 26.06 10.27
C ILE A 109 10.84 25.81 9.70
N SER A 110 10.69 25.88 8.37
CA SER A 110 9.45 25.53 7.69
C SER A 110 9.12 24.05 7.85
N ASN A 111 7.82 23.75 8.01
CA ASN A 111 7.32 22.37 7.92
C ASN A 111 7.20 21.86 6.48
N CYS A 112 7.53 22.65 5.46
CA CYS A 112 7.79 22.18 4.10
C CYS A 112 9.30 21.99 3.92
N PRO A 113 9.81 20.77 3.68
CA PRO A 113 11.26 20.52 3.56
C PRO A 113 11.92 21.33 2.46
N LEU A 114 11.22 21.59 1.36
CA LEU A 114 11.76 22.38 0.26
C LEU A 114 11.92 23.86 0.66
N CYS A 115 10.94 24.41 1.39
CA CYS A 115 11.04 25.79 1.90
C CYS A 115 12.10 25.92 3.00
N ALA A 116 12.24 24.90 3.86
CA ALA A 116 13.21 24.90 4.95
C ALA A 116 14.67 25.06 4.49
N VAL A 117 15.00 24.51 3.31
CA VAL A 117 16.33 24.66 2.69
C VAL A 117 16.43 25.83 1.73
N GLY A 118 15.32 26.53 1.46
CA GLY A 118 15.26 27.71 0.61
C GLY A 118 15.91 28.93 1.25
N ASN A 119 16.08 30.00 0.47
CA ASN A 119 16.66 31.28 0.91
C ASN A 119 15.63 32.43 0.93
N ASP A 120 14.34 32.10 0.84
CA ASP A 120 13.25 33.05 0.84
C ASP A 120 12.57 33.21 2.22
N ASN A 121 11.56 34.06 2.29
CA ASN A 121 10.80 34.33 3.51
C ASN A 121 9.97 33.12 4.01
N ASN A 122 9.88 32.04 3.23
CA ASN A 122 9.15 30.83 3.59
C ASN A 122 10.00 29.84 4.42
N LYS A 123 11.29 30.13 4.61
CA LYS A 123 12.24 29.27 5.33
C LYS A 123 11.79 28.89 6.74
N THR A 124 11.02 29.74 7.40
CA THR A 124 10.50 29.55 8.76
C THR A 124 8.98 29.43 8.82
N ARG A 125 8.31 29.45 7.65
CA ARG A 125 6.85 29.42 7.59
C ARG A 125 6.30 28.04 7.94
N ILE A 126 5.34 28.01 8.86
CA ILE A 126 4.55 26.82 9.18
C ILE A 126 3.25 26.88 8.38
N TYR A 127 3.14 25.97 7.41
CA TYR A 127 1.94 25.82 6.58
C TYR A 127 0.88 25.01 7.32
N LYS A 128 -0.40 25.33 7.08
CA LYS A 128 -1.53 24.51 7.53
C LYS A 128 -1.62 23.26 6.67
N GLN A 129 -2.22 22.17 7.17
CA GLN A 129 -2.39 20.92 6.42
C GLN A 129 -3.12 21.15 5.08
N THR A 130 -4.09 22.06 5.03
CA THR A 130 -4.85 22.42 3.81
C THR A 130 -4.02 23.14 2.75
N GLU A 131 -2.88 23.71 3.15
CA GLU A 131 -1.91 24.39 2.27
C GLU A 131 -0.82 23.44 1.77
N MET A 132 -0.90 22.15 2.11
CA MET A 132 0.11 21.15 1.78
C MET A 132 -0.51 19.95 1.06
N ASP A 133 0.30 19.31 0.20
CA ASP A 133 0.01 18.02 -0.42
C ASP A 133 1.04 16.97 -0.02
N ALA A 134 0.63 15.72 0.01
CA ALA A 134 1.54 14.61 0.25
C ALA A 134 2.23 14.20 -1.03
N ASP A 135 3.55 14.00 -0.95
CA ASP A 135 4.37 13.53 -2.05
C ASP A 135 5.31 12.40 -1.57
N HIS A 136 5.84 11.66 -2.52
CA HIS A 136 6.80 10.60 -2.27
C HIS A 136 8.22 11.16 -2.15
N VAL A 137 8.92 10.87 -1.04
CA VAL A 137 10.35 11.21 -0.87
C VAL A 137 11.18 10.55 -1.96
N THR A 138 11.01 9.24 -2.14
CA THR A 138 11.49 8.51 -3.31
C THR A 138 10.33 8.34 -4.28
N ALA A 139 10.42 8.92 -5.46
CA ALA A 139 9.35 8.88 -6.44
C ALA A 139 8.86 7.45 -6.72
N TRP A 140 7.54 7.27 -6.82
CA TRP A 140 6.92 5.98 -7.09
C TRP A 140 7.48 5.32 -8.37
N SER A 141 7.73 6.11 -9.42
CA SER A 141 8.35 5.64 -10.67
C SER A 141 9.79 5.15 -10.52
N LYS A 142 10.48 5.53 -9.45
CA LYS A 142 11.85 5.12 -9.12
C LYS A 142 11.90 4.03 -8.06
N GLY A 143 10.78 3.44 -7.72
CA GLY A 143 10.75 2.35 -6.77
C GLY A 143 10.24 2.71 -5.39
N GLY A 144 9.87 3.97 -5.10
CA GLY A 144 9.31 4.37 -3.82
C GLY A 144 7.97 3.70 -3.53
N LEU A 145 7.78 3.21 -2.31
CA LEU A 145 6.51 2.66 -1.82
C LEU A 145 5.56 3.79 -1.41
N THR A 146 4.26 3.52 -1.40
CA THR A 146 3.25 4.44 -0.87
C THR A 146 2.96 4.08 0.59
N ASP A 147 3.95 4.31 1.45
CA ASP A 147 3.92 4.08 2.89
C ASP A 147 4.29 5.35 3.67
N ILE A 148 4.14 5.29 5.00
CA ILE A 148 4.35 6.44 5.87
C ILE A 148 5.80 6.94 5.87
N ASP A 149 6.77 6.04 5.69
CA ASP A 149 8.20 6.38 5.75
C ASP A 149 8.67 7.06 4.47
N ASN A 150 7.97 6.83 3.36
CA ASN A 150 8.21 7.48 2.07
C ASN A 150 7.29 8.66 1.79
N CYS A 151 6.49 9.09 2.77
CA CYS A 151 5.57 10.22 2.64
C CYS A 151 6.19 11.51 3.19
N THR A 152 6.08 12.61 2.45
CA THR A 152 6.41 13.95 2.90
C THR A 152 5.29 14.93 2.56
N MET A 153 5.10 15.96 3.39
CA MET A 153 4.16 17.03 3.11
C MET A 153 4.89 18.22 2.50
N LEU A 154 4.45 18.65 1.32
CA LEU A 154 5.00 19.81 0.59
C LEU A 154 3.95 20.91 0.49
N CYS A 155 4.36 22.17 0.56
CA CYS A 155 3.43 23.31 0.36
C CYS A 155 2.93 23.34 -1.09
N LYS A 156 1.67 23.75 -1.25
CA LYS A 156 1.08 24.10 -2.55
C LYS A 156 1.64 25.45 -2.97
N THR A 157 2.49 25.45 -3.95
CA THR A 157 3.04 26.69 -4.58
C THR A 157 2.22 27.07 -5.78
#